data_48ca749218cf1203d1657213ab06c26a
#
_entry.id   48ca749218cf1203d1657213ab06c26a
#
_cell.length_a   1.000
_cell.length_b   1.000
_cell.length_c   1.000
_cell.angle_alpha   90.00
_cell.angle_beta   90.00
_cell.angle_gamma   90.00
#
_symmetry.space_group_name_H-M   'P 1'
#
loop_
_entity.id
_entity.type
_entity.pdbx_description
1 polymer ?
#
loop_
_entity_poly.entity_id
_entity_poly.type
_entity_poly.pdbx_seq_one_letter_code
_entity_poly.pdbx_strand_id
1 'polypeptide(L)'
;MTATPAPEAAAGARPRVLLLFGGRSSEHPISCVTAAGVLHAADRQRWDVVPVGVARSGLWSHDELDVASFRLDGDALPEVPEPAAPVSLRALPDGTVELTAADGSSLGPVDVVFPLLHGPWGEDGTLQGMFESLGLPYVGCGVLASAVGMDKHFMKVAFQAAGLEVGPWETITARDWARDPEAALARAGALAYPLFVKPARAGSSFGITRVTEPAGLRAAVEEARRFDPKVVVEAGIVGREIECAVLDGHGAAAPRASLPGEIVVAHDEGETQFYDFESKYQDTGTTQLSCPAELPEEEIERLRALAIRAFEAVDGSGLGRCDFFFTPDGRWVVNEINTMPGFTPISMYPAMWERTGLSYDDLISELLDLALERGVGLH
;
A
#
# COMPACT_ATOMS: atom_id res chain seq x y z
N MET A 1 5.31 17.21 25.18
CA MET A 1 3.94 16.74 25.49
C MET A 1 4.07 15.23 25.64
N THR A 2 3.78 14.69 26.79
CA THR A 2 3.84 13.24 27.03
C THR A 2 2.66 12.59 26.32
N ALA A 3 2.92 11.55 25.51
CA ALA A 3 1.89 10.75 24.90
C ALA A 3 0.89 10.29 25.98
N THR A 4 -0.38 10.46 25.74
CA THR A 4 -1.44 9.90 26.60
C THR A 4 -1.44 8.39 26.33
N PRO A 5 -1.19 7.54 27.34
CA PRO A 5 -1.30 6.10 27.14
C PRO A 5 -2.74 5.77 26.73
N ALA A 6 -2.87 4.80 25.81
CA ALA A 6 -4.17 4.25 25.46
C ALA A 6 -4.91 3.81 26.72
N PRO A 7 -6.25 3.94 26.79
CA PRO A 7 -7.01 3.48 27.95
C PRO A 7 -6.75 1.99 28.16
N GLU A 8 -6.37 1.61 29.38
CA GLU A 8 -6.19 0.21 29.76
C GLU A 8 -7.48 -0.56 29.47
N ALA A 9 -7.42 -1.51 28.51
CA ALA A 9 -8.54 -2.40 28.25
C ALA A 9 -8.96 -3.08 29.55
N ALA A 10 -10.24 -3.18 29.81
CA ALA A 10 -10.77 -3.87 30.99
C ALA A 10 -10.13 -5.28 31.06
N ALA A 11 -9.48 -5.59 32.18
CA ALA A 11 -8.69 -6.81 32.35
C ALA A 11 -9.54 -8.05 32.00
N GLY A 12 -9.26 -8.68 30.84
CA GLY A 12 -9.94 -9.87 30.33
C GLY A 12 -10.77 -9.68 29.06
N ALA A 13 -10.99 -8.44 28.56
CA ALA A 13 -11.64 -8.21 27.27
C ALA A 13 -10.59 -8.26 26.13
N ARG A 14 -10.94 -8.94 25.02
CA ARG A 14 -10.09 -8.94 23.81
C ARG A 14 -10.15 -7.56 23.16
N PRO A 15 -9.01 -7.01 22.70
CA PRO A 15 -9.03 -5.78 21.92
C PRO A 15 -9.93 -5.90 20.69
N ARG A 16 -10.75 -4.87 20.46
CA ARG A 16 -11.70 -4.85 19.35
C ARG A 16 -11.07 -4.19 18.13
N VAL A 17 -10.89 -5.00 17.10
CA VAL A 17 -10.26 -4.64 15.83
C VAL A 17 -11.33 -4.26 14.82
N LEU A 18 -11.33 -3.02 14.34
CA LEU A 18 -12.13 -2.61 13.20
C LEU A 18 -11.40 -3.00 11.92
N LEU A 19 -11.85 -4.06 11.24
CA LEU A 19 -11.33 -4.47 9.94
C LEU A 19 -12.02 -3.64 8.85
N LEU A 20 -11.32 -2.63 8.32
CA LEU A 20 -11.86 -1.68 7.36
C LEU A 20 -11.43 -2.05 5.94
N PHE A 21 -12.36 -2.21 4.99
CA PHE A 21 -12.07 -2.68 3.64
C PHE A 21 -13.02 -2.09 2.59
N GLY A 22 -12.73 -2.30 1.29
CA GLY A 22 -13.47 -1.76 0.16
C GLY A 22 -12.89 -0.44 -0.32
N GLY A 23 -13.65 0.65 -0.25
CA GLY A 23 -13.19 2.00 -0.58
C GLY A 23 -13.52 2.47 -1.99
N ARG A 24 -13.12 3.71 -2.29
CA ARG A 24 -13.45 4.40 -3.55
C ARG A 24 -12.54 4.03 -4.71
N SER A 25 -11.37 3.45 -4.43
CA SER A 25 -10.35 3.18 -5.44
C SER A 25 -10.77 2.03 -6.38
N SER A 26 -10.08 1.92 -7.51
CA SER A 26 -10.23 0.79 -8.43
C SER A 26 -9.86 -0.56 -7.81
N GLU A 27 -9.09 -0.55 -6.71
CA GLU A 27 -8.63 -1.73 -5.99
C GLU A 27 -9.66 -2.26 -4.96
N HIS A 28 -10.87 -1.71 -4.95
CA HIS A 28 -11.99 -2.12 -4.08
C HIS A 28 -12.21 -3.64 -4.01
N PRO A 29 -12.26 -4.39 -5.14
CA PRO A 29 -12.46 -5.85 -5.09
C PRO A 29 -11.32 -6.58 -4.38
N ILE A 30 -10.08 -6.14 -4.59
CA ILE A 30 -8.89 -6.71 -3.95
C ILE A 30 -8.94 -6.49 -2.44
N SER A 31 -9.33 -5.29 -2.02
CA SER A 31 -9.55 -4.95 -0.62
C SER A 31 -10.59 -5.87 0.04
N CYS A 32 -11.69 -6.18 -0.65
CA CYS A 32 -12.72 -7.12 -0.18
C CYS A 32 -12.16 -8.53 0.02
N VAL A 33 -11.41 -9.05 -0.94
CA VAL A 33 -10.80 -10.39 -0.84
C VAL A 33 -9.71 -10.43 0.25
N THR A 34 -8.95 -9.37 0.38
CA THR A 34 -7.96 -9.22 1.46
C THR A 34 -8.62 -9.30 2.83
N ALA A 35 -9.76 -8.61 3.01
CA ALA A 35 -10.53 -8.66 4.25
C ALA A 35 -11.03 -10.08 4.58
N ALA A 36 -11.47 -10.84 3.57
CA ALA A 36 -11.86 -12.24 3.76
C ALA A 36 -10.68 -13.08 4.29
N GLY A 37 -9.49 -12.92 3.71
CA GLY A 37 -8.26 -13.61 4.16
C GLY A 37 -7.91 -13.27 5.61
N VAL A 38 -7.84 -11.99 5.94
CA VAL A 38 -7.53 -11.52 7.30
C VAL A 38 -8.58 -11.97 8.31
N LEU A 39 -9.87 -11.89 7.96
CA LEU A 39 -10.96 -12.34 8.82
C LEU A 39 -10.90 -13.83 9.13
N HIS A 40 -10.44 -14.63 8.17
CA HIS A 40 -10.28 -16.08 8.33
C HIS A 40 -9.08 -16.44 9.21
N ALA A 41 -7.96 -15.73 9.04
CA ALA A 41 -6.67 -16.02 9.67
C ALA A 41 -6.50 -15.35 11.06
N ALA A 42 -7.24 -14.28 11.35
CA ALA A 42 -7.11 -13.58 12.63
C ALA A 42 -7.45 -14.48 13.83
N ASP A 43 -6.58 -14.52 14.83
CA ASP A 43 -6.79 -15.28 16.06
C ASP A 43 -7.99 -14.72 16.87
N ARG A 44 -9.11 -15.41 16.77
CA ARG A 44 -10.36 -15.03 17.46
C ARG A 44 -10.33 -15.26 18.98
N GLN A 45 -9.34 -15.93 19.51
CA GLN A 45 -9.15 -16.02 20.96
C GLN A 45 -8.48 -14.76 21.49
N ARG A 46 -7.67 -14.11 20.68
CA ARG A 46 -6.92 -12.91 21.01
C ARG A 46 -7.64 -11.62 20.57
N TRP A 47 -8.28 -11.59 19.40
CA TRP A 47 -8.85 -10.41 18.77
C TRP A 47 -10.36 -10.53 18.58
N ASP A 48 -11.10 -9.46 18.90
CA ASP A 48 -12.52 -9.30 18.53
C ASP A 48 -12.60 -8.49 17.23
N VAL A 49 -12.62 -9.19 16.08
CA VAL A 49 -12.58 -8.55 14.77
C VAL A 49 -13.97 -8.25 14.25
N VAL A 50 -14.23 -6.97 13.99
CA VAL A 50 -15.48 -6.42 13.46
C VAL A 50 -15.24 -5.91 12.04
N PRO A 51 -15.78 -6.57 11.00
CA PRO A 51 -15.65 -6.11 9.63
C PRO A 51 -16.56 -4.91 9.36
N VAL A 52 -16.01 -3.88 8.73
CA VAL A 52 -16.74 -2.70 8.25
C VAL A 52 -16.34 -2.41 6.81
N GLY A 53 -17.31 -2.50 5.92
CA GLY A 53 -17.10 -2.21 4.51
C GLY A 53 -17.20 -0.72 4.21
N VAL A 54 -16.39 -0.23 3.28
CA VAL A 54 -16.49 1.13 2.73
C VAL A 54 -17.00 1.01 1.29
N ALA A 55 -18.20 1.51 1.05
CA ALA A 55 -18.80 1.52 -0.29
C ALA A 55 -18.04 2.46 -1.24
N ARG A 56 -18.32 2.38 -2.54
CA ARG A 56 -17.67 3.26 -3.54
C ARG A 56 -18.03 4.73 -3.37
N SER A 57 -19.15 5.06 -2.77
CA SER A 57 -19.50 6.42 -2.34
C SER A 57 -18.58 6.95 -1.22
N GLY A 58 -17.93 6.04 -0.47
CA GLY A 58 -17.16 6.31 0.74
C GLY A 58 -17.99 6.21 2.03
N LEU A 59 -19.25 5.81 1.95
CA LEU A 59 -20.08 5.51 3.13
C LEU A 59 -19.63 4.17 3.73
N TRP A 60 -19.69 4.09 5.06
CA TRP A 60 -19.29 2.90 5.79
C TRP A 60 -20.51 2.03 6.08
N SER A 61 -20.37 0.74 5.84
CA SER A 61 -21.38 -0.28 6.07
C SER A 61 -20.92 -1.27 7.13
N HIS A 62 -21.82 -1.54 8.08
CA HIS A 62 -21.68 -2.63 9.05
C HIS A 62 -22.88 -3.60 8.91
N ASP A 63 -23.56 -3.56 7.76
CA ASP A 63 -24.60 -4.51 7.43
C ASP A 63 -24.03 -5.94 7.41
N GLU A 64 -24.91 -6.94 7.48
CA GLU A 64 -24.51 -8.36 7.42
C GLU A 64 -23.90 -8.69 6.04
N LEU A 65 -22.58 -8.42 5.91
CA LEU A 65 -21.78 -8.81 4.75
C LEU A 65 -21.20 -10.19 5.02
N ASP A 66 -21.41 -11.12 4.12
CA ASP A 66 -20.70 -12.40 4.12
C ASP A 66 -19.26 -12.18 3.60
N VAL A 67 -18.46 -11.46 4.39
CA VAL A 67 -17.08 -11.11 4.05
C VAL A 67 -16.24 -12.36 3.78
N ALA A 68 -16.51 -13.46 4.49
CA ALA A 68 -15.80 -14.72 4.32
C ALA A 68 -16.03 -15.37 2.94
N SER A 69 -17.07 -14.98 2.21
CA SER A 69 -17.37 -15.47 0.87
C SER A 69 -16.70 -14.73 -0.26
N PHE A 70 -16.05 -13.59 0.00
CA PHE A 70 -15.41 -12.78 -1.05
C PHE A 70 -14.28 -13.52 -1.75
N ARG A 71 -14.37 -13.62 -3.09
CA ARG A 71 -13.44 -14.32 -3.99
C ARG A 71 -13.28 -13.51 -5.28
N LEU A 72 -12.20 -13.76 -6.03
CA LEU A 72 -11.97 -13.16 -7.36
C LEU A 72 -12.40 -14.08 -8.52
N ASP A 73 -12.76 -15.33 -8.24
CA ASP A 73 -13.04 -16.38 -9.23
C ASP A 73 -14.51 -16.45 -9.66
N GLY A 74 -15.33 -15.46 -9.28
CA GLY A 74 -16.74 -15.37 -9.64
C GLY A 74 -17.00 -14.55 -10.90
N ASP A 75 -18.24 -14.67 -11.45
CA ASP A 75 -18.70 -13.87 -12.60
C ASP A 75 -18.78 -12.36 -12.28
N ALA A 76 -18.82 -11.99 -10.99
CA ALA A 76 -18.82 -10.62 -10.51
C ALA A 76 -17.73 -10.42 -9.45
N LEU A 77 -16.97 -9.34 -9.56
CA LEU A 77 -15.99 -8.94 -8.55
C LEU A 77 -16.72 -8.56 -7.24
N PRO A 78 -16.14 -8.90 -6.07
CA PRO A 78 -16.76 -8.56 -4.80
C PRO A 78 -16.83 -7.04 -4.60
N GLU A 79 -17.96 -6.58 -4.05
CA GLU A 79 -18.21 -5.17 -3.81
C GLU A 79 -18.97 -4.97 -2.49
N VAL A 80 -18.62 -3.90 -1.78
CA VAL A 80 -19.39 -3.44 -0.61
C VAL A 80 -20.59 -2.66 -1.13
N PRO A 81 -21.83 -3.12 -0.85
CA PRO A 81 -23.04 -2.42 -1.28
C PRO A 81 -23.19 -1.08 -0.57
N GLU A 82 -23.94 -0.16 -1.19
CA GLU A 82 -24.31 1.10 -0.53
C GLU A 82 -25.15 0.82 0.69
N PRO A 83 -24.76 1.30 1.90
CA PRO A 83 -25.47 1.00 3.12
C PRO A 83 -26.82 1.74 3.18
N ALA A 84 -27.87 1.05 3.65
CA ALA A 84 -29.14 1.68 3.96
C ALA A 84 -29.04 2.59 5.21
N ALA A 85 -28.17 2.23 6.15
CA ALA A 85 -27.89 2.98 7.37
C ALA A 85 -26.36 3.02 7.59
N PRO A 86 -25.66 4.10 7.15
CA PRO A 86 -24.23 4.19 7.29
C PRO A 86 -23.79 4.28 8.77
N VAL A 87 -22.61 3.70 9.06
CA VAL A 87 -21.97 3.79 10.37
C VAL A 87 -20.82 4.80 10.34
N SER A 88 -20.36 5.22 11.51
CA SER A 88 -19.25 6.16 11.65
C SER A 88 -18.47 5.93 12.95
N LEU A 89 -17.27 6.50 13.04
CA LEU A 89 -16.50 6.55 14.29
C LEU A 89 -16.85 7.82 15.05
N ARG A 90 -16.91 7.70 16.38
CA ARG A 90 -17.13 8.83 17.29
C ARG A 90 -16.17 8.74 18.47
N ALA A 91 -15.38 9.82 18.71
CA ALA A 91 -14.59 9.97 19.92
C ALA A 91 -15.49 10.43 21.07
N LEU A 92 -15.28 9.85 22.24
CA LEU A 92 -15.97 10.19 23.47
C LEU A 92 -15.08 11.07 24.37
N PRO A 93 -15.67 11.80 25.34
CA PRO A 93 -14.91 12.69 26.23
C PRO A 93 -13.86 11.99 27.10
N ASP A 94 -13.98 10.70 27.32
CA ASP A 94 -13.03 9.86 28.07
C ASP A 94 -11.86 9.34 27.21
N GLY A 95 -11.84 9.68 25.92
CA GLY A 95 -10.83 9.24 24.97
C GLY A 95 -11.17 7.93 24.25
N THR A 96 -12.25 7.26 24.62
CA THR A 96 -12.71 6.07 23.89
C THR A 96 -13.23 6.45 22.50
N VAL A 97 -12.94 5.62 21.50
CA VAL A 97 -13.55 5.73 20.17
C VAL A 97 -14.54 4.57 19.99
N GLU A 98 -15.71 4.87 19.53
CA GLU A 98 -16.74 3.86 19.27
C GLU A 98 -17.24 3.88 17.84
N LEU A 99 -17.66 2.71 17.35
CA LEU A 99 -18.46 2.59 16.13
C LEU A 99 -19.92 2.95 16.47
N THR A 100 -20.54 3.80 15.66
CA THR A 100 -21.92 4.30 15.88
C THR A 100 -22.77 4.07 14.67
N ALA A 101 -24.02 3.67 14.91
CA ALA A 101 -25.07 3.58 13.87
C ALA A 101 -25.55 4.98 13.45
N ALA A 102 -26.30 5.04 12.34
CA ALA A 102 -26.84 6.28 11.79
C ALA A 102 -27.77 7.05 12.75
N ASP A 103 -28.43 6.35 13.67
CA ASP A 103 -29.30 6.95 14.70
C ASP A 103 -28.49 7.46 15.93
N GLY A 104 -27.15 7.30 15.92
CA GLY A 104 -26.25 7.69 17.01
C GLY A 104 -26.11 6.66 18.12
N SER A 105 -26.76 5.50 18.02
CA SER A 105 -26.56 4.40 18.99
C SER A 105 -25.17 3.80 18.86
N SER A 106 -24.58 3.41 20.01
CA SER A 106 -23.27 2.77 20.04
C SER A 106 -23.34 1.33 19.55
N LEU A 107 -22.42 0.97 18.68
CA LEU A 107 -22.17 -0.42 18.24
C LEU A 107 -20.95 -1.02 18.98
N GLY A 108 -20.42 -0.28 19.94
CA GLY A 108 -19.34 -0.68 20.83
C GLY A 108 -18.01 0.02 20.53
N PRO A 109 -17.04 -0.08 21.49
CA PRO A 109 -15.74 0.56 21.37
C PRO A 109 -14.91 -0.05 20.24
N VAL A 110 -13.91 0.71 19.79
CA VAL A 110 -12.88 0.27 18.83
C VAL A 110 -11.52 0.57 19.45
N ASP A 111 -10.66 -0.43 19.59
CA ASP A 111 -9.33 -0.28 20.18
C ASP A 111 -8.26 -0.05 19.12
N VAL A 112 -8.42 -0.64 17.94
CA VAL A 112 -7.47 -0.53 16.82
C VAL A 112 -8.17 -0.74 15.48
N VAL A 113 -7.70 -0.05 14.44
CA VAL A 113 -8.16 -0.25 13.07
C VAL A 113 -7.15 -1.05 12.27
N PHE A 114 -7.61 -2.03 11.49
CA PHE A 114 -6.81 -2.63 10.44
C PHE A 114 -7.37 -2.18 9.08
N PRO A 115 -6.81 -1.09 8.50
CA PRO A 115 -7.29 -0.57 7.23
C PRO A 115 -6.67 -1.37 6.08
N LEU A 116 -7.51 -2.06 5.33
CA LEU A 116 -7.12 -2.84 4.14
C LEU A 116 -7.54 -2.13 2.85
N LEU A 117 -7.64 -0.81 2.87
CA LEU A 117 -7.97 -0.02 1.70
C LEU A 117 -6.70 0.28 0.90
N HIS A 118 -6.70 -0.06 -0.38
CA HIS A 118 -5.57 0.17 -1.29
C HIS A 118 -5.79 1.42 -2.14
N GLY A 119 -4.69 2.07 -2.52
CA GLY A 119 -4.68 3.22 -3.40
C GLY A 119 -5.19 4.53 -2.74
N PRO A 120 -5.64 5.51 -3.58
CA PRO A 120 -6.14 6.79 -3.09
C PRO A 120 -7.26 6.65 -2.04
N TRP A 121 -7.26 7.55 -1.05
CA TRP A 121 -8.11 7.56 0.16
C TRP A 121 -7.88 6.40 1.15
N GLY A 122 -7.06 5.41 0.81
CA GLY A 122 -6.66 4.33 1.72
C GLY A 122 -5.22 4.46 2.17
N GLU A 123 -4.30 4.74 1.21
CA GLU A 123 -2.85 4.77 1.42
C GLU A 123 -2.23 6.17 1.25
N ASP A 124 -3.01 7.23 1.20
CA ASP A 124 -2.55 8.60 0.90
C ASP A 124 -2.46 9.54 2.10
N GLY A 125 -2.65 9.02 3.31
CA GLY A 125 -2.61 9.78 4.55
C GLY A 125 -3.96 10.38 4.98
N THR A 126 -5.00 10.36 4.11
CA THR A 126 -6.31 10.95 4.45
C THR A 126 -7.03 10.14 5.52
N LEU A 127 -7.06 8.82 5.39
CA LEU A 127 -7.67 7.92 6.37
C LEU A 127 -6.84 7.88 7.66
N GLN A 128 -5.52 7.83 7.56
CA GLN A 128 -4.60 7.87 8.67
C GLN A 128 -4.77 9.17 9.49
N GLY A 129 -4.92 10.33 8.82
CA GLY A 129 -5.17 11.61 9.48
C GLY A 129 -6.51 11.65 10.24
N MET A 130 -7.52 10.92 9.77
CA MET A 130 -8.78 10.75 10.49
C MET A 130 -8.55 9.95 11.79
N PHE A 131 -7.82 8.82 11.73
CA PHE A 131 -7.53 8.00 12.90
C PHE A 131 -6.69 8.76 13.93
N GLU A 132 -5.66 9.50 13.50
CA GLU A 132 -4.86 10.38 14.35
C GLU A 132 -5.74 11.43 15.08
N SER A 133 -6.65 12.06 14.34
CA SER A 133 -7.55 13.08 14.89
C SER A 133 -8.55 12.50 15.90
N LEU A 134 -8.89 11.23 15.78
CA LEU A 134 -9.77 10.52 16.71
C LEU A 134 -9.02 9.93 17.92
N GLY A 135 -7.68 9.89 17.89
CA GLY A 135 -6.90 9.20 18.91
C GLY A 135 -6.99 7.68 18.81
N LEU A 136 -7.23 7.13 17.62
CA LEU A 136 -7.49 5.70 17.39
C LEU A 136 -6.29 5.02 16.74
N PRO A 137 -5.62 4.06 17.41
CA PRO A 137 -4.53 3.26 16.84
C PRO A 137 -4.92 2.54 15.56
N TYR A 138 -3.98 2.39 14.62
CA TYR A 138 -4.21 1.71 13.36
C TYR A 138 -2.96 0.99 12.85
N VAL A 139 -3.17 -0.09 12.11
CA VAL A 139 -2.12 -0.86 11.45
C VAL A 139 -1.60 -0.08 10.24
N GLY A 140 -0.29 -0.12 10.05
CA GLY A 140 0.37 0.44 8.86
C GLY A 140 1.02 1.79 9.09
N CYS A 141 1.47 2.38 8.00
CA CYS A 141 2.20 3.64 7.99
C CYS A 141 1.38 4.83 8.46
N GLY A 142 2.05 5.81 9.07
CA GLY A 142 1.46 7.07 9.50
C GLY A 142 1.09 8.00 8.35
N VAL A 143 0.60 9.20 8.70
CA VAL A 143 0.13 10.22 7.73
C VAL A 143 1.23 10.60 6.75
N LEU A 144 2.44 10.92 7.25
CA LEU A 144 3.55 11.37 6.40
C LEU A 144 4.00 10.28 5.44
N ALA A 145 4.29 9.09 5.94
CA ALA A 145 4.75 7.97 5.14
C ALA A 145 3.74 7.59 4.06
N SER A 146 2.45 7.53 4.39
CA SER A 146 1.37 7.24 3.44
C SER A 146 1.29 8.33 2.35
N ALA A 147 1.33 9.60 2.71
CA ALA A 147 1.26 10.69 1.74
C ALA A 147 2.49 10.76 0.82
N VAL A 148 3.68 10.53 1.37
CA VAL A 148 4.94 10.50 0.59
C VAL A 148 5.01 9.24 -0.28
N GLY A 149 4.65 8.07 0.26
CA GLY A 149 4.65 6.80 -0.46
C GLY A 149 3.67 6.79 -1.64
N MET A 150 2.51 7.45 -1.50
CA MET A 150 1.54 7.55 -2.58
C MET A 150 2.01 8.46 -3.72
N ASP A 151 2.78 9.52 -3.44
CA ASP A 151 3.21 10.49 -4.46
C ASP A 151 4.60 10.13 -5.02
N LYS A 152 4.63 9.53 -6.22
CA LYS A 152 5.86 9.04 -6.87
C LYS A 152 7.00 10.08 -6.97
N HIS A 153 6.67 11.36 -7.05
CA HIS A 153 7.69 12.41 -7.05
C HIS A 153 8.31 12.58 -5.66
N PHE A 154 7.48 12.78 -4.62
CA PHE A 154 7.99 13.03 -3.27
C PHE A 154 8.66 11.79 -2.67
N MET A 155 8.16 10.61 -2.98
CA MET A 155 8.78 9.33 -2.65
C MET A 155 10.21 9.23 -3.20
N LYS A 156 10.40 9.53 -4.51
CA LYS A 156 11.74 9.53 -5.14
C LYS A 156 12.66 10.59 -4.54
N VAL A 157 12.13 11.77 -4.18
CA VAL A 157 12.91 12.81 -3.49
C VAL A 157 13.37 12.32 -2.11
N ALA A 158 12.50 11.66 -1.35
CA ALA A 158 12.86 11.09 -0.05
C ALA A 158 13.94 10.00 -0.18
N PHE A 159 13.79 9.08 -1.13
CA PHE A 159 14.77 8.03 -1.40
C PHE A 159 16.14 8.60 -1.79
N GLN A 160 16.14 9.59 -2.68
CA GLN A 160 17.39 10.24 -3.11
C GLN A 160 18.06 10.97 -1.94
N ALA A 161 17.29 11.66 -1.09
CA ALA A 161 17.82 12.33 0.11
C ALA A 161 18.41 11.33 1.11
N ALA A 162 17.85 10.12 1.20
CA ALA A 162 18.39 9.01 2.00
C ALA A 162 19.59 8.32 1.32
N GLY A 163 20.04 8.75 0.14
CA GLY A 163 21.16 8.18 -0.60
C GLY A 163 20.86 6.82 -1.24
N LEU A 164 19.60 6.53 -1.52
CA LEU A 164 19.18 5.41 -2.36
C LEU A 164 19.30 5.80 -3.83
N GLU A 165 19.66 4.85 -4.69
CA GLU A 165 19.66 5.06 -6.12
C GLU A 165 18.23 4.98 -6.67
N VAL A 166 17.79 6.03 -7.37
CA VAL A 166 16.50 6.10 -8.05
C VAL A 166 16.69 6.29 -9.54
N GLY A 167 15.77 5.76 -10.35
CA GLY A 167 15.81 5.99 -11.80
C GLY A 167 15.62 7.48 -12.15
N PRO A 168 16.15 7.96 -13.29
CA PRO A 168 15.93 9.32 -13.76
C PRO A 168 14.45 9.62 -14.00
N TRP A 169 13.97 10.74 -13.51
CA TRP A 169 12.57 11.14 -13.69
C TRP A 169 12.40 12.64 -13.89
N GLU A 170 11.31 13.03 -14.46
CA GLU A 170 10.82 14.41 -14.58
C GLU A 170 9.36 14.47 -14.10
N THR A 171 8.98 15.58 -13.49
CA THR A 171 7.62 15.79 -13.01
C THR A 171 6.95 16.92 -13.74
N ILE A 172 5.74 16.68 -14.25
CA ILE A 172 4.89 17.66 -14.89
C ILE A 172 3.71 17.96 -13.97
N THR A 173 3.73 19.13 -13.34
CA THR A 173 2.62 19.57 -12.48
C THR A 173 1.45 20.13 -13.29
N ALA A 174 0.27 20.25 -12.67
CA ALA A 174 -0.86 20.94 -13.28
C ALA A 174 -0.51 22.38 -13.71
N ARG A 175 0.34 23.06 -12.91
CA ARG A 175 0.80 24.42 -13.19
C ARG A 175 1.74 24.48 -14.39
N ASP A 176 2.70 23.53 -14.50
CA ASP A 176 3.62 23.46 -15.64
C ASP A 176 2.84 23.26 -16.93
N TRP A 177 1.91 22.30 -16.93
CA TRP A 177 1.07 22.02 -18.08
C TRP A 177 0.19 23.19 -18.49
N ALA A 178 -0.41 23.89 -17.54
CA ALA A 178 -1.26 25.05 -17.85
C ALA A 178 -0.44 26.25 -18.35
N ARG A 179 0.84 26.38 -17.91
CA ARG A 179 1.71 27.49 -18.26
C ARG A 179 2.36 27.31 -19.63
N ASP A 180 2.98 26.16 -19.86
CA ASP A 180 3.75 25.86 -21.07
C ASP A 180 3.90 24.35 -21.25
N PRO A 181 2.95 23.68 -21.92
CA PRO A 181 3.03 22.25 -22.19
C PRO A 181 4.26 21.83 -22.99
N GLU A 182 4.69 22.68 -23.94
CA GLU A 182 5.85 22.38 -24.80
C GLU A 182 7.13 22.35 -24.00
N ALA A 183 7.35 23.31 -23.10
CA ALA A 183 8.51 23.32 -22.22
C ALA A 183 8.48 22.11 -21.25
N ALA A 184 7.31 21.74 -20.75
CA ALA A 184 7.17 20.56 -19.88
C ALA A 184 7.52 19.26 -20.63
N LEU A 185 7.00 19.08 -21.85
CA LEU A 185 7.31 17.95 -22.72
C LEU A 185 8.79 17.90 -23.12
N ALA A 186 9.39 19.06 -23.41
CA ALA A 186 10.81 19.13 -23.75
C ALA A 186 11.73 18.65 -22.60
N ARG A 187 11.41 19.01 -21.34
CA ARG A 187 12.14 18.51 -20.17
C ARG A 187 11.99 17.00 -20.02
N ALA A 188 10.74 16.50 -20.06
CA ALA A 188 10.48 15.06 -19.91
C ALA A 188 11.08 14.24 -21.07
N GLY A 189 10.98 14.77 -22.32
CA GLY A 189 11.53 14.12 -23.52
C GLY A 189 13.05 14.11 -23.61
N ALA A 190 13.76 14.82 -22.72
CA ALA A 190 15.23 14.76 -22.60
C ALA A 190 15.72 13.51 -21.86
N LEU A 191 14.83 12.77 -21.20
CA LEU A 191 15.15 11.48 -20.57
C LEU A 191 15.42 10.41 -21.64
N ALA A 192 16.15 9.35 -21.22
CA ALA A 192 16.43 8.20 -22.09
C ALA A 192 15.18 7.35 -22.33
N TYR A 193 14.87 7.07 -23.60
CA TYR A 193 13.76 6.19 -23.98
C TYR A 193 14.12 4.69 -23.79
N PRO A 194 13.15 3.79 -23.53
CA PRO A 194 11.72 4.07 -23.41
C PRO A 194 11.39 4.86 -22.14
N LEU A 195 10.32 5.68 -22.21
CA LEU A 195 9.79 6.40 -21.05
C LEU A 195 8.55 5.70 -20.51
N PHE A 196 8.35 5.77 -19.19
CA PHE A 196 7.11 5.38 -18.52
C PHE A 196 6.44 6.63 -17.98
N VAL A 197 5.28 6.95 -18.54
CA VAL A 197 4.47 8.11 -18.16
C VAL A 197 3.38 7.66 -17.21
N LYS A 198 3.35 8.20 -16.01
CA LYS A 198 2.54 7.70 -14.88
C LYS A 198 1.79 8.84 -14.20
N PRO A 199 0.52 8.65 -13.78
CA PRO A 199 -0.09 9.52 -12.78
C PRO A 199 0.79 9.51 -11.52
N ALA A 200 0.97 10.65 -10.85
CA ALA A 200 1.84 10.71 -9.67
C ALA A 200 1.28 9.92 -8.48
N ARG A 201 -0.07 9.90 -8.34
CA ARG A 201 -0.78 9.32 -7.19
C ARG A 201 -1.84 8.32 -7.66
N ALA A 202 -1.38 7.22 -8.25
CA ALA A 202 -2.23 6.08 -8.63
C ALA A 202 -1.52 4.78 -8.29
N GLY A 203 -2.29 3.78 -7.87
CA GLY A 203 -1.85 2.40 -7.61
C GLY A 203 -2.07 1.49 -8.82
N SER A 204 -1.66 0.22 -8.68
CA SER A 204 -1.98 -0.89 -9.59
C SER A 204 -1.76 -0.60 -11.08
N SER A 205 -0.74 0.17 -11.42
CA SER A 205 -0.34 0.51 -12.80
C SER A 205 -1.42 1.23 -13.63
N PHE A 206 -2.49 1.77 -13.02
CA PHE A 206 -3.51 2.52 -13.75
C PHE A 206 -2.96 3.80 -14.38
N GLY A 207 -3.30 4.02 -15.66
CA GLY A 207 -2.91 5.23 -16.40
C GLY A 207 -1.43 5.30 -16.75
N ILE A 208 -0.68 4.20 -16.66
CA ILE A 208 0.73 4.14 -17.08
C ILE A 208 0.81 3.84 -18.57
N THR A 209 1.64 4.61 -19.28
CA THR A 209 1.91 4.42 -20.70
C THR A 209 3.40 4.32 -20.96
N ARG A 210 3.84 3.26 -21.65
CA ARG A 210 5.20 3.10 -22.17
C ARG A 210 5.33 3.85 -23.49
N VAL A 211 6.29 4.75 -23.58
CA VAL A 211 6.58 5.59 -24.75
C VAL A 211 7.96 5.26 -25.30
N THR A 212 8.04 4.80 -26.53
CA THR A 212 9.30 4.38 -27.16
C THR A 212 9.94 5.46 -28.05
N GLU A 213 9.16 6.47 -28.42
CA GLU A 213 9.62 7.57 -29.28
C GLU A 213 8.97 8.90 -28.89
N PRO A 214 9.61 10.04 -29.18
CA PRO A 214 9.11 11.37 -28.77
C PRO A 214 7.70 11.70 -29.23
N ALA A 215 7.26 11.19 -30.38
CA ALA A 215 5.93 11.48 -30.93
C ALA A 215 4.78 11.02 -30.02
N GLY A 216 4.97 9.98 -29.23
CA GLY A 216 3.96 9.43 -28.31
C GLY A 216 3.86 10.16 -26.97
N LEU A 217 4.86 10.99 -26.59
CA LEU A 217 4.96 11.53 -25.25
C LEU A 217 3.78 12.41 -24.84
N ARG A 218 3.32 13.29 -25.73
CA ARG A 218 2.19 14.18 -25.46
C ARG A 218 0.91 13.40 -25.14
N ALA A 219 0.55 12.44 -25.99
CA ALA A 219 -0.66 11.64 -25.81
C ALA A 219 -0.61 10.85 -24.48
N ALA A 220 0.56 10.30 -24.14
CA ALA A 220 0.76 9.59 -22.89
C ALA A 220 0.61 10.51 -21.66
N VAL A 221 1.14 11.74 -21.69
CA VAL A 221 0.96 12.71 -20.61
C VAL A 221 -0.50 13.13 -20.48
N GLU A 222 -1.20 13.38 -21.60
CA GLU A 222 -2.62 13.74 -21.60
C GLU A 222 -3.47 12.59 -21.03
N GLU A 223 -3.16 11.33 -21.35
CA GLU A 223 -3.85 10.17 -20.79
C GLU A 223 -3.60 10.04 -19.27
N ALA A 224 -2.34 10.10 -18.80
CA ALA A 224 -2.02 10.05 -17.38
C ALA A 224 -2.70 11.18 -16.58
N ARG A 225 -2.85 12.37 -17.19
CA ARG A 225 -3.52 13.54 -16.58
C ARG A 225 -5.03 13.35 -16.39
N ARG A 226 -5.65 12.35 -17.00
CA ARG A 226 -7.05 12.00 -16.73
C ARG A 226 -7.24 11.40 -15.34
N PHE A 227 -6.17 10.80 -14.79
CA PHE A 227 -6.17 10.15 -13.49
C PHE A 227 -5.59 11.06 -12.39
N ASP A 228 -4.53 11.81 -12.70
CA ASP A 228 -3.92 12.77 -11.78
C ASP A 228 -3.39 13.99 -12.56
N PRO A 229 -3.74 15.21 -12.16
CA PRO A 229 -3.21 16.41 -12.81
C PRO A 229 -1.68 16.56 -12.71
N LYS A 230 -1.02 15.81 -11.81
CA LYS A 230 0.44 15.68 -11.67
C LYS A 230 0.89 14.38 -12.30
N VAL A 231 1.85 14.45 -13.21
CA VAL A 231 2.40 13.31 -13.94
C VAL A 231 3.89 13.16 -13.64
N VAL A 232 4.34 11.93 -13.49
CA VAL A 232 5.75 11.55 -13.39
C VAL A 232 6.14 10.82 -14.66
N VAL A 233 7.22 11.24 -15.29
CA VAL A 233 7.82 10.61 -16.48
C VAL A 233 9.15 10.02 -16.06
N GLU A 234 9.34 8.74 -16.25
CA GLU A 234 10.54 8.00 -15.82
C GLU A 234 11.25 7.38 -17.02
N ALA A 235 12.57 7.42 -17.02
CA ALA A 235 13.35 6.59 -17.94
C ALA A 235 13.19 5.12 -17.57
N GLY A 236 12.99 4.25 -18.57
CA GLY A 236 12.90 2.81 -18.35
C GLY A 236 14.21 2.24 -17.78
N ILE A 237 14.09 1.35 -16.83
CA ILE A 237 15.20 0.63 -16.21
C ILE A 237 15.11 -0.82 -16.69
N VAL A 238 16.24 -1.35 -17.15
CA VAL A 238 16.38 -2.76 -17.47
C VAL A 238 16.92 -3.46 -16.23
N GLY A 239 16.16 -4.41 -15.69
CA GLY A 239 16.52 -5.15 -14.50
C GLY A 239 15.48 -6.18 -14.12
N ARG A 240 15.81 -7.03 -13.14
CA ARG A 240 14.88 -7.95 -12.49
C ARG A 240 14.05 -7.15 -11.48
N GLU A 241 12.75 -7.40 -11.42
CA GLU A 241 11.86 -6.75 -10.44
C GLU A 241 11.83 -7.57 -9.15
N ILE A 242 12.43 -7.03 -8.10
CA ILE A 242 12.60 -7.70 -6.81
C ILE A 242 11.87 -6.91 -5.73
N GLU A 243 11.01 -7.58 -4.99
CA GLU A 243 10.27 -7.01 -3.87
C GLU A 243 10.88 -7.45 -2.53
N CYS A 244 10.84 -6.57 -1.53
CA CYS A 244 11.27 -6.89 -0.17
C CYS A 244 10.28 -6.31 0.84
N ALA A 245 9.72 -7.16 1.69
CA ALA A 245 8.82 -6.76 2.74
C ALA A 245 9.59 -6.24 3.95
N VAL A 246 9.12 -5.13 4.52
CA VAL A 246 9.63 -4.57 5.76
C VAL A 246 8.54 -4.59 6.81
N LEU A 247 8.90 -4.93 8.03
CA LEU A 247 8.07 -4.94 9.22
C LEU A 247 8.80 -4.17 10.31
N ASP A 248 8.07 -3.29 10.98
CA ASP A 248 8.62 -2.49 12.07
C ASP A 248 9.10 -3.32 13.25
N GLY A 249 9.86 -2.72 14.14
CA GLY A 249 10.33 -3.34 15.36
C GLY A 249 9.51 -2.91 16.57
N HIS A 250 9.43 -3.75 17.60
CA HIS A 250 8.83 -3.39 18.87
C HIS A 250 9.70 -2.40 19.67
N GLY A 251 9.10 -1.39 20.25
CA GLY A 251 9.77 -0.38 21.07
C GLY A 251 10.88 0.33 20.32
N ALA A 252 12.13 0.16 20.77
CA ALA A 252 13.32 0.73 20.14
C ALA A 252 14.04 -0.23 19.18
N ALA A 253 13.44 -1.37 18.86
CA ALA A 253 14.05 -2.32 17.91
C ALA A 253 13.99 -1.75 16.49
N ALA A 254 15.04 -2.00 15.71
CA ALA A 254 15.06 -1.60 14.30
C ALA A 254 14.04 -2.42 13.47
N PRO A 255 13.54 -1.84 12.37
CA PRO A 255 12.76 -2.59 11.41
C PRO A 255 13.52 -3.80 10.86
N ARG A 256 12.80 -4.83 10.47
CA ARG A 256 13.35 -6.06 9.88
C ARG A 256 12.80 -6.28 8.47
N ALA A 257 13.64 -6.82 7.60
CA ALA A 257 13.28 -7.14 6.23
C ALA A 257 13.17 -8.65 6.01
N SER A 258 12.24 -9.06 5.17
CA SER A 258 12.02 -10.46 4.78
C SER A 258 13.08 -10.99 3.82
N LEU A 259 13.00 -12.26 3.49
CA LEU A 259 13.58 -12.77 2.25
C LEU A 259 12.87 -12.11 1.05
N PRO A 260 13.60 -11.79 -0.03
CA PRO A 260 13.02 -11.12 -1.18
C PRO A 260 12.14 -12.05 -2.03
N GLY A 261 11.17 -11.44 -2.71
CA GLY A 261 10.41 -12.07 -3.77
C GLY A 261 10.73 -11.47 -5.14
N GLU A 262 10.51 -12.21 -6.20
CA GLU A 262 10.71 -11.78 -7.59
C GLU A 262 9.45 -11.94 -8.40
N ILE A 263 9.12 -10.94 -9.18
CA ILE A 263 8.08 -11.00 -10.19
C ILE A 263 8.72 -11.45 -11.50
N VAL A 264 8.48 -12.69 -11.88
CA VAL A 264 8.96 -13.26 -13.15
C VAL A 264 7.83 -13.18 -14.17
N VAL A 265 7.97 -12.29 -15.14
CA VAL A 265 7.05 -12.22 -16.27
C VAL A 265 7.58 -13.17 -17.34
N ALA A 266 6.79 -14.16 -17.77
CA ALA A 266 7.17 -15.06 -18.86
C ALA A 266 7.32 -14.25 -20.16
N HIS A 267 8.54 -14.21 -20.70
CA HIS A 267 8.85 -13.46 -21.90
C HIS A 267 8.53 -14.30 -23.15
N ASP A 268 7.67 -13.76 -24.03
CA ASP A 268 7.81 -14.01 -25.46
C ASP A 268 8.96 -13.13 -25.97
N GLU A 269 9.89 -13.71 -26.72
CA GLU A 269 11.09 -13.03 -27.20
C GLU A 269 10.74 -11.74 -27.97
N GLY A 270 10.92 -10.57 -27.35
CA GLY A 270 10.86 -9.28 -28.02
C GLY A 270 10.02 -8.17 -27.41
N GLU A 271 9.18 -8.43 -26.41
CA GLU A 271 8.39 -7.39 -25.75
C GLU A 271 8.67 -7.39 -24.24
N THR A 272 9.14 -6.25 -23.72
CA THR A 272 9.09 -5.94 -22.29
C THR A 272 7.63 -5.73 -21.95
N GLN A 273 6.92 -6.81 -21.55
CA GLN A 273 5.54 -6.69 -21.09
C GLN A 273 5.52 -5.95 -19.77
N PHE A 274 4.66 -4.96 -19.70
CA PHE A 274 4.40 -4.18 -18.49
C PHE A 274 3.48 -5.01 -17.59
N TYR A 275 3.86 -5.15 -16.30
CA TYR A 275 3.06 -5.84 -15.29
C TYR A 275 1.88 -4.95 -14.90
N ASP A 276 0.76 -5.08 -15.59
CA ASP A 276 -0.45 -4.31 -15.37
C ASP A 276 -1.40 -4.93 -14.33
N PHE A 277 -2.52 -4.27 -14.06
CA PHE A 277 -3.51 -4.71 -13.09
C PHE A 277 -4.09 -6.09 -13.41
N GLU A 278 -4.37 -6.38 -14.68
CA GLU A 278 -4.95 -7.67 -15.09
C GLU A 278 -3.95 -8.81 -14.87
N SER A 279 -2.67 -8.58 -15.16
CA SER A 279 -1.60 -9.54 -14.91
C SER A 279 -1.32 -9.77 -13.41
N LYS A 280 -1.63 -8.78 -12.57
CA LYS A 280 -1.41 -8.88 -11.09
C LYS A 280 -2.45 -9.75 -10.39
N TYR A 281 -3.68 -9.80 -10.87
CA TYR A 281 -4.80 -10.38 -10.13
C TYR A 281 -5.63 -11.39 -10.89
N GLN A 282 -5.44 -11.51 -12.21
CA GLN A 282 -6.02 -12.56 -13.01
C GLN A 282 -4.93 -13.57 -13.36
N ASP A 283 -5.14 -14.83 -13.02
CA ASP A 283 -4.19 -15.93 -13.31
C ASP A 283 -4.13 -16.19 -14.82
N THR A 284 -3.38 -15.35 -15.54
CA THR A 284 -3.18 -15.49 -17.00
C THR A 284 -2.08 -16.52 -17.34
N GLY A 285 -1.46 -17.14 -16.32
CA GLY A 285 -0.35 -18.10 -16.51
C GLY A 285 0.94 -17.47 -17.04
N THR A 286 0.98 -16.14 -17.21
CA THR A 286 2.14 -15.41 -17.77
C THR A 286 3.05 -14.82 -16.70
N THR A 287 2.59 -14.74 -15.44
CA THR A 287 3.37 -14.20 -14.33
C THR A 287 3.61 -15.27 -13.28
N GLN A 288 4.86 -15.48 -12.90
CA GLN A 288 5.24 -16.39 -11.84
C GLN A 288 5.89 -15.61 -10.69
N LEU A 289 5.34 -15.77 -9.49
CA LEU A 289 5.92 -15.23 -8.26
C LEU A 289 6.95 -16.22 -7.72
N SER A 290 8.22 -15.82 -7.65
CA SER A 290 9.30 -16.61 -7.04
C SER A 290 9.64 -16.05 -5.66
N CYS A 291 9.49 -16.87 -4.63
CA CYS A 291 9.86 -16.51 -3.27
C CYS A 291 10.48 -17.70 -2.52
N PRO A 292 11.73 -17.60 -2.06
CA PRO A 292 12.64 -16.45 -2.22
C PRO A 292 13.10 -16.26 -3.67
N ALA A 293 13.50 -15.01 -4.01
CA ALA A 293 14.17 -14.72 -5.28
C ALA A 293 15.54 -15.41 -5.36
N GLU A 294 15.91 -15.89 -6.54
CA GLU A 294 17.23 -16.49 -6.76
C GLU A 294 18.31 -15.41 -6.84
N LEU A 295 18.94 -15.11 -5.72
CA LEU A 295 20.01 -14.12 -5.56
C LEU A 295 21.14 -14.69 -4.70
N PRO A 296 22.40 -14.24 -4.92
CA PRO A 296 23.48 -14.50 -3.96
C PRO A 296 23.15 -13.96 -2.58
N GLU A 297 23.61 -14.66 -1.51
CA GLU A 297 23.38 -14.27 -0.13
C GLU A 297 23.78 -12.81 0.17
N GLU A 298 24.94 -12.38 -0.38
CA GLU A 298 25.42 -11.01 -0.24
C GLU A 298 24.45 -9.98 -0.82
N GLU A 299 23.81 -10.29 -1.96
CA GLU A 299 22.84 -9.41 -2.59
C GLU A 299 21.49 -9.41 -1.85
N ILE A 300 21.10 -10.54 -1.24
CA ILE A 300 19.93 -10.61 -0.36
C ILE A 300 20.12 -9.68 0.85
N GLU A 301 21.26 -9.78 1.56
CA GLU A 301 21.53 -8.94 2.72
C GLU A 301 21.65 -7.46 2.35
N ARG A 302 22.27 -7.16 1.20
CA ARG A 302 22.34 -5.80 0.67
C ARG A 302 20.95 -5.22 0.36
N LEU A 303 20.08 -6.00 -0.29
CA LEU A 303 18.71 -5.59 -0.59
C LEU A 303 17.90 -5.33 0.69
N ARG A 304 18.00 -6.25 1.67
CA ARG A 304 17.32 -6.10 2.97
C ARG A 304 17.69 -4.79 3.67
N ALA A 305 18.99 -4.45 3.67
CA ALA A 305 19.45 -3.17 4.22
C ALA A 305 18.92 -1.96 3.44
N LEU A 306 18.84 -2.06 2.09
CA LEU A 306 18.26 -1.00 1.25
C LEU A 306 16.75 -0.86 1.45
N ALA A 307 16.02 -1.96 1.64
CA ALA A 307 14.58 -1.95 1.89
C ALA A 307 14.25 -1.28 3.24
N ILE A 308 14.98 -1.62 4.31
CA ILE A 308 14.86 -0.94 5.62
C ILE A 308 15.12 0.57 5.44
N ARG A 309 16.20 0.93 4.76
CA ARG A 309 16.53 2.33 4.50
C ARG A 309 15.47 3.07 3.67
N ALA A 310 14.82 2.41 2.70
CA ALA A 310 13.73 2.98 1.92
C ALA A 310 12.48 3.21 2.79
N PHE A 311 12.18 2.27 3.68
CA PHE A 311 11.10 2.35 4.64
C PHE A 311 11.33 3.53 5.62
N GLU A 312 12.51 3.63 6.21
CA GLU A 312 12.90 4.74 7.11
C GLU A 312 12.93 6.10 6.38
N ALA A 313 13.29 6.13 5.08
CA ALA A 313 13.37 7.37 4.31
C ALA A 313 12.03 8.09 4.15
N VAL A 314 10.93 7.37 4.24
CA VAL A 314 9.56 7.94 4.17
C VAL A 314 8.92 8.04 5.56
N ASP A 315 9.65 7.79 6.64
CA ASP A 315 9.10 7.71 8.01
C ASP A 315 8.09 6.56 8.15
N GLY A 316 8.44 5.40 7.59
CA GLY A 316 7.61 4.20 7.58
C GLY A 316 7.38 3.66 8.98
N SER A 317 6.21 3.09 9.21
CA SER A 317 5.86 2.38 10.45
C SER A 317 4.92 1.22 10.17
N GLY A 318 4.93 0.23 11.06
CA GLY A 318 4.14 -1.00 10.95
C GLY A 318 4.62 -1.90 9.82
N LEU A 319 4.25 -1.62 8.57
CA LEU A 319 4.62 -2.44 7.41
C LEU A 319 4.87 -1.59 6.16
N GLY A 320 5.63 -2.18 5.22
CA GLY A 320 5.82 -1.64 3.88
C GLY A 320 6.43 -2.68 2.95
N ARG A 321 6.18 -2.58 1.64
CA ARG A 321 6.88 -3.36 0.62
C ARG A 321 7.67 -2.42 -0.27
N CYS A 322 8.97 -2.65 -0.32
CA CYS A 322 9.88 -1.86 -1.15
C CYS A 322 10.19 -2.66 -2.42
N ASP A 323 9.99 -2.03 -3.57
CA ASP A 323 10.13 -2.65 -4.88
C ASP A 323 11.36 -2.07 -5.57
N PHE A 324 12.23 -2.94 -6.10
CA PHE A 324 13.53 -2.60 -6.66
C PHE A 324 13.74 -3.21 -8.03
N PHE A 325 14.58 -2.55 -8.84
CA PHE A 325 15.19 -3.17 -10.01
C PHE A 325 16.63 -3.58 -9.67
N PHE A 326 16.94 -4.87 -9.92
CA PHE A 326 18.31 -5.37 -9.90
C PHE A 326 18.84 -5.40 -11.32
N THR A 327 19.74 -4.47 -11.65
CA THR A 327 20.24 -4.26 -13.00
C THR A 327 21.33 -5.27 -13.38
N PRO A 328 21.57 -5.52 -14.70
CA PRO A 328 22.61 -6.47 -15.15
C PRO A 328 24.03 -6.09 -14.72
N ASP A 329 24.28 -4.82 -14.42
CA ASP A 329 25.56 -4.32 -13.91
C ASP A 329 25.65 -4.33 -12.37
N GLY A 330 24.70 -4.99 -11.68
CA GLY A 330 24.73 -5.26 -10.23
C GLY A 330 24.32 -4.07 -9.36
N ARG A 331 23.55 -3.12 -9.90
CA ARG A 331 23.01 -2.00 -9.11
C ARG A 331 21.60 -2.30 -8.63
N TRP A 332 21.28 -1.81 -7.44
CA TRP A 332 19.95 -1.78 -6.88
C TRP A 332 19.35 -0.39 -7.08
N VAL A 333 18.27 -0.30 -7.83
CA VAL A 333 17.53 0.94 -8.06
C VAL A 333 16.16 0.82 -7.43
N VAL A 334 15.86 1.66 -6.42
CA VAL A 334 14.53 1.64 -5.79
C VAL A 334 13.50 2.22 -6.75
N ASN A 335 12.42 1.48 -6.93
CA ASN A 335 11.27 1.89 -7.75
C ASN A 335 10.23 2.61 -6.90
N GLU A 336 9.66 1.91 -5.92
CA GLU A 336 8.60 2.45 -5.07
C GLU A 336 8.54 1.75 -3.70
N ILE A 337 7.75 2.32 -2.79
CA ILE A 337 7.29 1.69 -1.56
C ILE A 337 5.76 1.68 -1.54
N ASN A 338 5.20 0.55 -1.13
CA ASN A 338 3.78 0.37 -0.91
C ASN A 338 3.52 0.32 0.60
N THR A 339 2.82 1.31 1.13
CA THR A 339 2.58 1.47 2.57
C THR A 339 1.45 0.58 3.09
N MET A 340 0.62 0.04 2.19
CA MET A 340 -0.33 -1.04 2.44
C MET A 340 -0.31 -2.01 1.26
N PRO A 341 0.70 -2.89 1.17
CA PRO A 341 0.85 -3.82 0.05
C PRO A 341 -0.31 -4.80 -0.01
N GLY A 342 -0.50 -5.47 -1.17
CA GLY A 342 -1.45 -6.56 -1.28
C GLY A 342 -1.25 -7.57 -0.15
N PHE A 343 -2.35 -7.89 0.56
CA PHE A 343 -2.30 -8.64 1.82
C PHE A 343 -3.25 -9.86 1.81
N THR A 344 -3.57 -10.40 0.62
CA THR A 344 -4.23 -11.71 0.53
C THR A 344 -3.24 -12.82 0.91
N PRO A 345 -3.70 -14.01 1.32
CA PRO A 345 -2.80 -15.12 1.68
C PRO A 345 -1.80 -15.51 0.59
N ILE A 346 -2.12 -15.23 -0.68
CA ILE A 346 -1.25 -15.51 -1.84
C ILE A 346 -0.45 -14.29 -2.33
N SER A 347 -0.64 -13.13 -1.70
CA SER A 347 0.10 -11.91 -2.05
C SER A 347 1.58 -12.03 -1.67
N MET A 348 2.44 -11.33 -2.40
CA MET A 348 3.90 -11.40 -2.22
C MET A 348 4.33 -10.98 -0.80
N TYR A 349 3.70 -9.94 -0.21
CA TYR A 349 4.09 -9.47 1.13
C TYR A 349 3.97 -10.56 2.20
N PRO A 350 2.81 -11.21 2.42
CA PRO A 350 2.74 -12.31 3.38
C PRO A 350 3.55 -13.55 2.95
N ALA A 351 3.64 -13.85 1.64
CA ALA A 351 4.44 -14.98 1.17
C ALA A 351 5.93 -14.82 1.50
N MET A 352 6.48 -13.61 1.39
CA MET A 352 7.86 -13.30 1.78
C MET A 352 8.07 -13.51 3.28
N TRP A 353 7.12 -13.11 4.12
CA TRP A 353 7.20 -13.32 5.57
C TRP A 353 7.07 -14.79 5.95
N GLU A 354 6.19 -15.54 5.30
CA GLU A 354 6.06 -17.00 5.52
C GLU A 354 7.36 -17.71 5.20
N ARG A 355 8.05 -17.35 4.10
CA ARG A 355 9.38 -17.88 3.74
C ARG A 355 10.48 -17.43 4.73
N THR A 356 10.26 -16.32 5.41
CA THR A 356 11.16 -15.81 6.46
C THR A 356 10.89 -16.45 7.82
N GLY A 357 9.80 -17.22 7.97
CA GLY A 357 9.46 -17.95 9.18
C GLY A 357 8.36 -17.32 10.03
N LEU A 358 7.64 -16.31 9.51
CA LEU A 358 6.49 -15.68 10.16
C LEU A 358 5.22 -16.07 9.39
N SER A 359 4.34 -16.87 10.01
CA SER A 359 3.09 -17.30 9.39
C SER A 359 2.13 -16.13 9.15
N TYR A 360 1.15 -16.31 8.25
CA TYR A 360 0.16 -15.28 7.94
C TYR A 360 -0.65 -14.86 9.18
N ASP A 361 -1.06 -15.82 10.00
CA ASP A 361 -1.82 -15.60 11.23
C ASP A 361 -1.00 -14.84 12.28
N ASP A 362 0.28 -15.20 12.43
CA ASP A 362 1.21 -14.51 13.33
C ASP A 362 1.53 -13.10 12.83
N LEU A 363 1.67 -12.93 11.51
CA LEU A 363 1.90 -11.61 10.89
C LEU A 363 0.75 -10.64 11.17
N ILE A 364 -0.51 -11.11 11.08
CA ILE A 364 -1.68 -10.30 11.43
C ILE A 364 -1.63 -9.88 12.89
N SER A 365 -1.32 -10.80 13.79
CA SER A 365 -1.23 -10.53 15.22
C SER A 365 -0.09 -9.57 15.53
N GLU A 366 1.07 -9.75 14.91
CA GLU A 366 2.24 -8.87 15.04
C GLU A 366 1.92 -7.43 14.62
N LEU A 367 1.24 -7.25 13.49
CA LEU A 367 0.85 -5.93 13.01
C LEU A 367 -0.14 -5.21 13.94
N LEU A 368 -1.07 -5.96 14.54
CA LEU A 368 -2.00 -5.42 15.52
C LEU A 368 -1.30 -5.03 16.83
N ASP A 369 -0.33 -5.83 17.28
CA ASP A 369 0.50 -5.51 18.45
C ASP A 369 1.32 -4.25 18.23
N LEU A 370 2.00 -4.14 17.09
CA LEU A 370 2.78 -2.97 16.71
C LEU A 370 1.90 -1.70 16.68
N ALA A 371 0.68 -1.81 16.15
CA ALA A 371 -0.25 -0.69 16.09
C ALA A 371 -0.69 -0.21 17.48
N LEU A 372 -1.01 -1.14 18.39
CA LEU A 372 -1.40 -0.82 19.76
C LEU A 372 -0.22 -0.27 20.58
N GLU A 373 0.98 -0.81 20.37
CA GLU A 373 2.19 -0.34 21.04
C GLU A 373 2.59 1.07 20.58
N ARG A 374 2.55 1.34 19.28
CA ARG A 374 2.84 2.66 18.73
C ARG A 374 1.85 3.70 19.23
N GLY A 375 0.55 3.35 19.28
CA GLY A 375 -0.52 4.28 19.58
C GLY A 375 -0.73 5.32 18.48
N VAL A 376 -1.03 6.57 18.85
CA VAL A 376 -1.27 7.71 17.95
C VAL A 376 -0.52 8.93 18.44
N GLY A 377 -0.30 9.92 17.55
CA GLY A 377 0.33 11.19 17.87
C GLY A 377 1.70 11.35 17.22
N LEU A 378 2.49 12.31 17.74
CA LEU A 378 3.86 12.54 17.29
C LEU A 378 4.79 11.52 17.98
N HIS A 379 5.47 10.74 17.18
CA HIS A 379 6.40 9.68 17.62
C HIS A 379 7.83 10.11 17.41
#